data_02bd62d480d4ed0f32bf59e43af90c26
#
_entry.id   02bd62d480d4ed0f32bf59e43af90c26
#
_cell.length_a   1.000
_cell.length_b   1.000
_cell.length_c   1.000
_cell.angle_alpha   90.00
_cell.angle_beta   90.00
_cell.angle_gamma   90.00
#
_symmetry.space_group_name_H-M   'P 1'
#
loop_
_entity.id
_entity.type
_entity.pdbx_description
1 polymer ?
#
loop_
_entity_poly.entity_id
_entity_poly.type
_entity_poly.pdbx_seq_one_letter_code
_entity_poly.pdbx_strand_id
1 'polypeptide(L)'
;MEFTEEHITRLLSFVEDVYKRVPEFAKGVRRIVNGEASIEIKGQKLDKIEKYLALDYGIDDVVNPDYSFVSDAQVRDTLNADYREMLRFRYGTREHSVNFGEFARYANLQMEMLVNYYYTSTYGPDPNDLLSLLKSYDPKVKYLSLNAKVNGLKREFSWDYYAIKDLLNIISVRNEESHRSPGSLMAEISKKEKELEELKMKKASSSDEKDRIVELQQKISSLKNFKKWLDPLPFEEVSAAIKQLSQKIQEQLTY
;
A
#
# COMPACT_ATOMS: atom_id res chain seq x y z
N MET A 1 25.85 -17.37 -4.99
CA MET A 1 25.39 -16.95 -6.33
C MET A 1 26.63 -16.53 -7.12
N GLU A 2 26.93 -17.18 -8.25
CA GLU A 2 28.04 -16.76 -9.11
C GLU A 2 27.56 -15.67 -10.06
N PHE A 3 28.19 -14.54 -10.04
CA PHE A 3 27.91 -13.45 -10.98
C PHE A 3 28.45 -13.85 -12.37
N THR A 4 27.57 -13.85 -13.37
CA THR A 4 27.98 -14.06 -14.75
C THR A 4 28.66 -12.79 -15.32
N GLU A 5 29.45 -12.92 -16.38
CA GLU A 5 30.06 -11.78 -17.09
C GLU A 5 29.01 -10.78 -17.58
N GLU A 6 27.83 -11.26 -17.95
CA GLU A 6 26.70 -10.41 -18.34
C GLU A 6 26.19 -9.55 -17.18
N HIS A 7 26.08 -10.13 -15.98
CA HIS A 7 25.69 -9.38 -14.78
C HIS A 7 26.71 -8.30 -14.43
N ILE A 8 28.01 -8.62 -14.54
CA ILE A 8 29.09 -7.66 -14.29
C ILE A 8 29.05 -6.52 -15.33
N THR A 9 28.87 -6.85 -16.61
CA THR A 9 28.80 -5.86 -17.69
C THR A 9 27.62 -4.89 -17.50
N ARG A 10 26.44 -5.42 -17.14
CA ARG A 10 25.25 -4.59 -16.84
C ARG A 10 25.48 -3.69 -15.64
N LEU A 11 26.09 -4.22 -14.57
CA LEU A 11 26.43 -3.44 -13.37
C LEU A 11 27.39 -2.29 -13.71
N LEU A 12 28.44 -2.57 -14.47
CA LEU A 12 29.41 -1.55 -14.88
C LEU A 12 28.75 -0.47 -15.75
N SER A 13 27.91 -0.87 -16.70
CA SER A 13 27.15 0.07 -17.55
C SER A 13 26.23 0.98 -16.71
N PHE A 14 25.55 0.39 -15.74
CA PHE A 14 24.71 1.16 -14.81
C PHE A 14 25.54 2.13 -13.97
N VAL A 15 26.63 1.68 -13.36
CA VAL A 15 27.53 2.53 -12.57
C VAL A 15 28.06 3.70 -13.41
N GLU A 16 28.40 3.44 -14.69
CA GLU A 16 28.85 4.46 -15.64
C GLU A 16 27.73 5.50 -15.92
N ASP A 17 26.51 5.04 -16.12
CA ASP A 17 25.38 5.92 -16.39
C ASP A 17 25.03 6.80 -15.17
N VAL A 18 25.00 6.22 -13.97
CA VAL A 18 24.83 6.96 -12.71
C VAL A 18 25.97 7.94 -12.48
N TYR A 19 27.22 7.53 -12.78
CA TYR A 19 28.39 8.42 -12.68
C TYR A 19 28.26 9.65 -13.59
N LYS A 20 27.72 9.46 -14.80
CA LYS A 20 27.50 10.56 -15.76
C LYS A 20 26.35 11.48 -15.38
N ARG A 21 25.28 10.94 -14.79
CA ARG A 21 24.03 11.68 -14.55
C ARG A 21 23.90 12.23 -13.15
N VAL A 22 24.61 11.67 -12.17
CA VAL A 22 24.51 12.07 -10.77
C VAL A 22 25.83 12.68 -10.27
N PRO A 23 25.96 14.02 -10.27
CA PRO A 23 27.23 14.69 -9.92
C PRO A 23 27.75 14.33 -8.52
N GLU A 24 26.83 14.13 -7.56
CA GLU A 24 27.21 13.76 -6.18
C GLU A 24 27.78 12.34 -6.11
N PHE A 25 27.26 11.41 -6.89
CA PHE A 25 27.83 10.05 -7.02
C PHE A 25 29.21 10.10 -7.66
N ALA A 26 29.34 10.84 -8.77
CA ALA A 26 30.65 11.03 -9.45
C ALA A 26 31.69 11.65 -8.51
N LYS A 27 31.30 12.63 -7.69
CA LYS A 27 32.15 13.25 -6.68
C LYS A 27 32.55 12.23 -5.59
N GLY A 28 31.61 11.42 -5.12
CA GLY A 28 31.86 10.37 -4.14
C GLY A 28 32.84 9.31 -4.66
N VAL A 29 32.64 8.81 -5.88
CA VAL A 29 33.52 7.84 -6.52
C VAL A 29 34.95 8.39 -6.70
N ARG A 30 35.09 9.64 -7.17
CA ARG A 30 36.42 10.28 -7.29
C ARG A 30 37.15 10.37 -5.95
N ARG A 31 36.44 10.73 -4.87
CA ARG A 31 37.06 10.79 -3.54
C ARG A 31 37.54 9.43 -3.04
N ILE A 32 36.78 8.36 -3.33
CA ILE A 32 37.17 6.99 -3.00
C ILE A 32 38.39 6.55 -3.81
N VAL A 33 38.39 6.78 -5.12
CA VAL A 33 39.49 6.40 -6.03
C VAL A 33 40.76 7.18 -5.67
N ASN A 34 40.64 8.44 -5.25
CA ASN A 34 41.78 9.26 -4.85
C ASN A 34 42.27 9.00 -3.41
N GLY A 35 41.65 8.06 -2.69
CA GLY A 35 42.01 7.77 -1.29
C GLY A 35 41.65 8.89 -0.29
N GLU A 36 40.85 9.87 -0.72
CA GLU A 36 40.46 11.03 0.09
C GLU A 36 39.27 10.75 1.03
N ALA A 37 38.63 9.60 0.91
CA ALA A 37 37.54 9.19 1.76
C ALA A 37 37.66 7.71 2.11
N SER A 38 37.68 7.39 3.38
CA SER A 38 37.27 6.06 3.84
C SER A 38 35.78 5.87 3.48
N ILE A 39 35.39 4.66 3.15
CA ILE A 39 33.98 4.31 2.79
C ILE A 39 33.11 4.39 4.05
N GLU A 40 32.93 5.57 4.59
CA GLU A 40 31.78 5.89 5.42
C GLU A 40 30.62 6.35 4.53
N ILE A 41 30.25 5.51 3.59
CA ILE A 41 28.90 5.59 3.03
C ILE A 41 28.02 5.17 4.20
N LYS A 42 27.34 6.14 4.81
CA LYS A 42 26.38 5.88 5.88
C LYS A 42 25.51 4.72 5.44
N GLY A 43 25.42 3.65 6.24
CA GLY A 43 24.80 2.36 5.86
C GLY A 43 23.43 2.46 5.17
N GLN A 44 22.62 3.50 5.50
CA GLN A 44 21.36 3.81 4.82
C GLN A 44 21.47 4.13 3.31
N LYS A 45 22.61 4.69 2.85
CA LYS A 45 22.79 5.00 1.41
C LYS A 45 23.23 3.77 0.62
N LEU A 46 24.03 2.89 1.24
CA LEU A 46 24.39 1.60 0.63
C LEU A 46 23.16 0.70 0.52
N ASP A 47 22.36 0.61 1.56
CA ASP A 47 21.11 -0.14 1.58
C ASP A 47 20.14 0.32 0.46
N LYS A 48 20.03 1.63 0.23
CA LYS A 48 19.24 2.17 -0.89
C LYS A 48 19.82 1.80 -2.26
N ILE A 49 21.13 1.87 -2.43
CA ILE A 49 21.78 1.48 -3.70
C ILE A 49 21.63 -0.01 -3.94
N GLU A 50 21.83 -0.84 -2.92
CA GLU A 50 21.68 -2.28 -2.99
C GLU A 50 20.24 -2.67 -3.38
N LYS A 51 19.25 -2.09 -2.72
CA LYS A 51 17.84 -2.30 -3.03
C LYS A 51 17.46 -1.81 -4.43
N TYR A 52 18.02 -0.67 -4.87
CA TYR A 52 17.80 -0.16 -6.22
C TYR A 52 18.40 -1.10 -7.27
N LEU A 53 19.62 -1.59 -7.06
CA LEU A 53 20.27 -2.55 -7.95
C LEU A 53 19.51 -3.88 -7.97
N ALA A 54 19.03 -4.36 -6.82
CA ALA A 54 18.22 -5.57 -6.73
C ALA A 54 16.92 -5.45 -7.54
N LEU A 55 16.29 -4.27 -7.54
CA LEU A 55 15.08 -3.99 -8.33
C LEU A 55 15.32 -4.01 -9.83
N ASP A 56 16.40 -3.36 -10.29
CA ASP A 56 16.67 -3.22 -11.73
C ASP A 56 17.25 -4.51 -12.33
N TYR A 57 17.99 -5.28 -11.56
CA TYR A 57 18.67 -6.50 -12.03
C TYR A 57 17.94 -7.80 -11.65
N GLY A 58 16.78 -7.71 -11.00
CA GLY A 58 15.98 -8.88 -10.66
C GLY A 58 16.61 -9.80 -9.62
N ILE A 59 17.44 -9.25 -8.72
CA ILE A 59 18.02 -10.00 -7.61
C ILE A 59 16.93 -10.13 -6.54
N ASP A 60 16.12 -11.18 -6.66
CA ASP A 60 14.87 -11.35 -5.91
C ASP A 60 15.07 -11.59 -4.39
N ASP A 61 16.21 -12.13 -4.00
CA ASP A 61 16.42 -12.65 -2.63
C ASP A 61 16.55 -11.57 -1.55
N VAL A 62 16.85 -10.32 -1.91
CA VAL A 62 17.16 -9.26 -0.95
C VAL A 62 15.95 -8.37 -0.64
N VAL A 63 14.98 -8.31 -1.54
CA VAL A 63 13.97 -7.25 -1.52
C VAL A 63 12.54 -7.75 -1.42
N ASN A 64 12.24 -8.93 -1.95
CA ASN A 64 10.85 -9.40 -2.06
C ASN A 64 10.34 -10.09 -0.79
N PRO A 65 9.03 -9.95 -0.45
CA PRO A 65 8.39 -10.87 0.46
C PRO A 65 8.50 -12.30 -0.08
N ASP A 66 8.60 -13.27 0.81
CA ASP A 66 8.51 -14.67 0.41
C ASP A 66 7.07 -15.01 0.00
N TYR A 67 6.85 -15.26 -1.29
CA TYR A 67 5.60 -15.75 -1.85
C TYR A 67 5.69 -17.22 -2.28
N SER A 68 6.71 -17.96 -1.84
CA SER A 68 6.93 -19.37 -2.21
C SER A 68 5.77 -20.29 -1.81
N PHE A 69 5.00 -19.93 -0.78
CA PHE A 69 3.80 -20.63 -0.37
C PHE A 69 2.64 -20.54 -1.36
N VAL A 70 2.67 -19.59 -2.29
CA VAL A 70 1.67 -19.44 -3.35
C VAL A 70 1.95 -20.48 -4.43
N SER A 71 1.13 -21.52 -4.49
CA SER A 71 1.32 -22.65 -5.43
C SER A 71 1.10 -22.27 -6.89
N ASP A 72 0.19 -21.30 -7.16
CA ASP A 72 -0.06 -20.78 -8.50
C ASP A 72 1.10 -19.88 -8.95
N ALA A 73 1.85 -20.33 -9.96
CA ALA A 73 3.01 -19.60 -10.46
C ALA A 73 2.66 -18.22 -11.03
N GLN A 74 1.52 -18.11 -11.73
CA GLN A 74 1.11 -16.82 -12.32
C GLN A 74 0.75 -15.80 -11.23
N VAL A 75 0.05 -16.25 -10.18
CA VAL A 75 -0.28 -15.41 -9.01
C VAL A 75 1.00 -14.97 -8.31
N ARG A 76 1.93 -15.90 -8.08
CA ARG A 76 3.21 -15.62 -7.44
C ARG A 76 4.05 -14.62 -8.23
N ASP A 77 4.17 -14.79 -9.55
CA ASP A 77 4.93 -13.89 -10.41
C ASP A 77 4.32 -12.49 -10.45
N THR A 78 2.99 -12.39 -10.44
CA THR A 78 2.28 -11.11 -10.39
C THR A 78 2.50 -10.40 -9.05
N LEU A 79 2.44 -11.13 -7.92
CA LEU A 79 2.74 -10.57 -6.59
C LEU A 79 4.17 -10.00 -6.52
N ASN A 80 5.14 -10.75 -7.05
CA ASN A 80 6.53 -10.30 -7.13
C ASN A 80 6.67 -9.05 -8.02
N ALA A 81 6.00 -9.01 -9.17
CA ALA A 81 6.02 -7.86 -10.07
C ALA A 81 5.42 -6.60 -9.41
N ASP A 82 4.27 -6.72 -8.77
CA ASP A 82 3.61 -5.60 -8.07
C ASP A 82 4.47 -5.10 -6.90
N TYR A 83 5.12 -6.00 -6.15
CA TYR A 83 6.02 -5.59 -5.08
C TYR A 83 7.24 -4.85 -5.60
N ARG A 84 7.84 -5.30 -6.71
CA ARG A 84 8.95 -4.60 -7.38
C ARG A 84 8.54 -3.20 -7.84
N GLU A 85 7.37 -3.07 -8.47
CA GLU A 85 6.85 -1.76 -8.85
C GLU A 85 6.64 -0.85 -7.63
N MET A 86 6.09 -1.37 -6.53
CA MET A 86 5.96 -0.62 -5.28
C MET A 86 7.32 -0.12 -4.77
N LEU A 87 8.36 -0.97 -4.80
CA LEU A 87 9.71 -0.60 -4.36
C LEU A 87 10.35 0.50 -5.21
N ARG A 88 10.02 0.59 -6.52
CA ARG A 88 10.54 1.66 -7.39
C ARG A 88 10.17 3.06 -6.93
N PHE A 89 9.05 3.19 -6.22
CA PHE A 89 8.65 4.47 -5.63
C PHE A 89 9.46 4.84 -4.37
N ARG A 90 10.11 3.88 -3.75
CA ARG A 90 10.92 4.11 -2.54
C ARG A 90 12.41 4.24 -2.84
N TYR A 91 12.90 3.45 -3.79
CA TYR A 91 14.34 3.30 -4.06
C TYR A 91 14.74 3.74 -5.47
N GLY A 92 13.79 4.02 -6.34
CA GLY A 92 14.03 4.43 -7.71
C GLY A 92 14.10 5.94 -7.91
N THR A 93 14.23 6.35 -9.17
CA THR A 93 14.26 7.77 -9.56
C THR A 93 12.96 8.53 -9.25
N ARG A 94 11.89 7.82 -8.91
CA ARG A 94 10.58 8.38 -8.59
C ARG A 94 10.39 8.74 -7.11
N GLU A 95 11.37 8.44 -6.23
CA GLU A 95 11.29 8.69 -4.78
C GLU A 95 10.88 10.13 -4.42
N HIS A 96 11.27 11.11 -5.24
CA HIS A 96 11.02 12.53 -4.96
C HIS A 96 9.77 13.10 -5.64
N SER A 97 9.14 12.35 -6.53
CA SER A 97 8.04 12.86 -7.38
C SER A 97 6.69 12.19 -7.11
N VAL A 98 6.62 11.26 -6.17
CA VAL A 98 5.45 10.40 -5.99
C VAL A 98 4.87 10.54 -4.60
N ASN A 99 3.57 10.70 -4.55
CA ASN A 99 2.81 10.68 -3.31
C ASN A 99 2.46 9.26 -2.88
N PHE A 100 1.94 9.13 -1.66
CA PHE A 100 1.52 7.87 -1.07
C PHE A 100 0.57 7.05 -1.96
N GLY A 101 -0.33 7.69 -2.69
CA GLY A 101 -1.33 7.00 -3.52
C GLY A 101 -0.73 6.13 -4.61
N GLU A 102 0.38 6.54 -5.18
CA GLU A 102 1.01 5.81 -6.28
C GLU A 102 1.54 4.43 -5.83
N PHE A 103 2.28 4.34 -4.73
CA PHE A 103 2.74 3.03 -4.26
C PHE A 103 1.67 2.25 -3.49
N ALA A 104 0.71 2.94 -2.85
CA ALA A 104 -0.45 2.32 -2.23
C ALA A 104 -1.31 1.55 -3.24
N ARG A 105 -1.32 1.96 -4.52
CA ARG A 105 -1.97 1.22 -5.60
C ARG A 105 -1.39 -0.19 -5.75
N TYR A 106 -0.07 -0.33 -5.78
CA TYR A 106 0.59 -1.64 -5.90
C TYR A 106 0.46 -2.47 -4.63
N ALA A 107 0.48 -1.82 -3.47
CA ALA A 107 0.19 -2.49 -2.20
C ALA A 107 -1.25 -3.04 -2.17
N ASN A 108 -2.23 -2.27 -2.68
CA ASN A 108 -3.61 -2.72 -2.78
C ASN A 108 -3.78 -3.91 -3.74
N LEU A 109 -3.08 -3.92 -4.90
CA LEU A 109 -3.11 -5.05 -5.84
C LEU A 109 -2.57 -6.33 -5.19
N GLN A 110 -1.44 -6.25 -4.50
CA GLN A 110 -0.86 -7.37 -3.76
C GLN A 110 -1.81 -7.87 -2.67
N MET A 111 -2.37 -6.95 -1.88
CA MET A 111 -3.34 -7.29 -0.83
C MET A 111 -4.56 -7.98 -1.40
N GLU A 112 -5.14 -7.47 -2.49
CA GLU A 112 -6.29 -8.07 -3.15
C GLU A 112 -5.99 -9.49 -3.63
N MET A 113 -4.83 -9.70 -4.23
CA MET A 113 -4.40 -11.00 -4.72
C MET A 113 -4.14 -11.99 -3.58
N LEU A 114 -3.43 -11.59 -2.52
CA LEU A 114 -3.18 -12.40 -1.34
C LEU A 114 -4.46 -12.81 -0.62
N VAL A 115 -5.37 -11.85 -0.41
CA VAL A 115 -6.65 -12.11 0.25
C VAL A 115 -7.54 -13.03 -0.60
N ASN A 116 -7.59 -12.82 -1.92
CA ASN A 116 -8.32 -13.70 -2.82
C ASN A 116 -7.72 -15.11 -2.82
N TYR A 117 -6.40 -15.23 -2.90
CA TYR A 117 -5.71 -16.51 -2.85
C TYR A 117 -6.02 -17.26 -1.56
N TYR A 118 -5.95 -16.58 -0.39
CA TYR A 118 -6.31 -17.18 0.90
C TYR A 118 -7.74 -17.74 0.89
N TYR A 119 -8.72 -16.92 0.57
CA TYR A 119 -10.11 -17.35 0.61
C TYR A 119 -10.42 -18.46 -0.42
N THR A 120 -9.87 -18.38 -1.62
CA THR A 120 -10.05 -19.41 -2.63
C THR A 120 -9.40 -20.74 -2.23
N SER A 121 -8.21 -20.68 -1.63
CA SER A 121 -7.49 -21.88 -1.17
C SER A 121 -8.16 -22.54 0.04
N THR A 122 -8.79 -21.75 0.90
CA THR A 122 -9.40 -22.25 2.15
C THR A 122 -10.86 -22.70 1.96
N TYR A 123 -11.64 -21.93 1.18
CA TYR A 123 -13.10 -22.10 1.07
C TYR A 123 -13.57 -22.46 -0.33
N GLY A 124 -12.66 -22.55 -1.29
CA GLY A 124 -12.98 -22.84 -2.69
C GLY A 124 -13.30 -21.56 -3.50
N PRO A 125 -13.51 -21.73 -4.82
CA PRO A 125 -13.66 -20.62 -5.76
C PRO A 125 -15.08 -20.03 -5.84
N ASP A 126 -16.09 -20.62 -5.18
CA ASP A 126 -17.48 -20.14 -5.30
C ASP A 126 -17.65 -18.79 -4.55
N PRO A 127 -17.99 -17.71 -5.27
CA PRO A 127 -18.20 -16.42 -4.65
C PRO A 127 -19.42 -16.36 -3.72
N ASN A 128 -20.43 -17.24 -3.91
CA ASN A 128 -21.62 -17.27 -3.07
C ASN A 128 -21.32 -17.87 -1.70
N ASP A 129 -20.49 -18.90 -1.65
CA ASP A 129 -20.05 -19.51 -0.39
C ASP A 129 -19.23 -18.49 0.42
N LEU A 130 -18.30 -17.80 -0.23
CA LEU A 130 -17.53 -16.74 0.42
C LEU A 130 -18.43 -15.59 0.88
N LEU A 131 -19.39 -15.17 0.09
CA LEU A 131 -20.34 -14.12 0.50
C LEU A 131 -21.15 -14.55 1.72
N SER A 132 -21.60 -15.81 1.75
CA SER A 132 -22.33 -16.38 2.87
C SER A 132 -21.50 -16.44 4.14
N LEU A 133 -20.23 -16.82 4.01
CA LEU A 133 -19.25 -16.80 5.11
C LEU A 133 -19.07 -15.39 5.66
N LEU A 134 -18.78 -14.41 4.80
CA LEU A 134 -18.57 -13.03 5.24
C LEU A 134 -19.82 -12.40 5.87
N LYS A 135 -21.02 -12.75 5.39
CA LYS A 135 -22.29 -12.36 6.01
C LYS A 135 -22.48 -12.96 7.41
N SER A 136 -21.96 -14.16 7.66
CA SER A 136 -22.01 -14.76 8.99
C SER A 136 -21.14 -14.00 9.99
N TYR A 137 -20.07 -13.31 9.52
CA TYR A 137 -19.20 -12.47 10.33
C TYR A 137 -19.77 -11.06 10.54
N ASP A 138 -20.33 -10.48 9.47
CA ASP A 138 -21.01 -9.19 9.49
C ASP A 138 -22.25 -9.22 8.56
N PRO A 139 -23.46 -9.25 9.13
CA PRO A 139 -24.71 -9.27 8.33
C PRO A 139 -24.91 -8.06 7.41
N LYS A 140 -24.12 -6.98 7.60
CA LYS A 140 -24.18 -5.78 6.75
C LYS A 140 -23.45 -5.95 5.42
N VAL A 141 -22.66 -7.00 5.25
CA VAL A 141 -21.95 -7.30 3.99
C VAL A 141 -22.98 -7.62 2.89
N LYS A 142 -22.99 -6.80 1.84
CA LYS A 142 -23.89 -6.97 0.69
C LYS A 142 -23.22 -7.61 -0.52
N TYR A 143 -21.91 -7.41 -0.68
CA TYR A 143 -21.12 -7.88 -1.82
C TYR A 143 -19.65 -8.13 -1.43
N LEU A 144 -18.95 -8.91 -2.24
CA LEU A 144 -17.55 -9.27 -2.04
C LEU A 144 -16.60 -8.12 -2.38
N SER A 145 -16.54 -7.10 -1.53
CA SER A 145 -15.51 -6.07 -1.65
C SER A 145 -14.21 -6.50 -0.96
N LEU A 146 -13.07 -5.92 -1.39
CA LEU A 146 -11.80 -6.14 -0.69
C LEU A 146 -11.88 -5.71 0.79
N ASN A 147 -12.57 -4.60 1.06
CA ASN A 147 -12.83 -4.15 2.44
C ASN A 147 -13.57 -5.20 3.27
N ALA A 148 -14.63 -5.82 2.71
CA ALA A 148 -15.37 -6.89 3.40
C ALA A 148 -14.47 -8.11 3.68
N LYS A 149 -13.66 -8.51 2.70
CA LYS A 149 -12.72 -9.63 2.84
C LYS A 149 -11.65 -9.34 3.90
N VAL A 150 -11.02 -8.16 3.88
CA VAL A 150 -10.02 -7.76 4.89
C VAL A 150 -10.64 -7.68 6.29
N ASN A 151 -11.86 -7.17 6.42
CA ASN A 151 -12.57 -7.21 7.70
C ASN A 151 -12.88 -8.65 8.15
N GLY A 152 -13.15 -9.57 7.22
CA GLY A 152 -13.32 -11.00 7.51
C GLY A 152 -12.06 -11.62 8.11
N LEU A 153 -10.87 -11.22 7.68
CA LEU A 153 -9.59 -11.71 8.22
C LEU A 153 -9.45 -11.50 9.73
N LYS A 154 -10.17 -10.54 10.32
CA LYS A 154 -10.21 -10.37 11.79
C LYS A 154 -10.70 -11.64 12.48
N ARG A 155 -11.70 -12.30 11.91
CA ARG A 155 -12.24 -13.56 12.44
C ARG A 155 -11.34 -14.74 12.10
N GLU A 156 -10.89 -14.80 10.85
CA GLU A 156 -10.04 -15.87 10.35
C GLU A 156 -8.70 -15.98 11.13
N PHE A 157 -8.06 -14.84 11.35
CA PHE A 157 -6.73 -14.77 11.97
C PHE A 157 -6.75 -14.41 13.46
N SER A 158 -7.95 -14.25 14.04
CA SER A 158 -8.10 -13.72 15.40
C SER A 158 -7.40 -12.37 15.59
N TRP A 159 -7.40 -11.55 14.55
CA TRP A 159 -6.78 -10.23 14.56
C TRP A 159 -7.69 -9.19 15.21
N ASP A 160 -7.09 -8.27 15.92
CA ASP A 160 -7.79 -7.07 16.38
C ASP A 160 -7.89 -6.01 15.27
N TYR A 161 -8.50 -4.88 15.62
CA TYR A 161 -8.64 -3.78 14.69
C TYR A 161 -7.29 -3.17 14.28
N TYR A 162 -6.32 -3.11 15.20
CA TYR A 162 -5.03 -2.49 14.92
C TYR A 162 -4.22 -3.30 13.89
N ALA A 163 -4.37 -4.61 13.88
CA ALA A 163 -3.71 -5.49 12.91
C ALA A 163 -4.16 -5.25 11.45
N ILE A 164 -5.42 -4.83 11.23
CA ILE A 164 -5.94 -4.58 9.87
C ILE A 164 -6.05 -3.10 9.52
N LYS A 165 -5.77 -2.21 10.46
CA LYS A 165 -5.93 -0.76 10.28
C LYS A 165 -5.19 -0.25 9.05
N ASP A 166 -3.94 -0.63 8.89
CA ASP A 166 -3.09 -0.16 7.79
C ASP A 166 -3.55 -0.75 6.45
N LEU A 167 -4.03 -2.01 6.43
CA LEU A 167 -4.64 -2.61 5.25
C LEU A 167 -5.92 -1.84 4.83
N LEU A 168 -6.76 -1.45 5.78
CA LEU A 168 -7.95 -0.64 5.51
C LEU A 168 -7.59 0.78 5.03
N ASN A 169 -6.52 1.35 5.57
CA ASN A 169 -6.01 2.65 5.12
C ASN A 169 -5.54 2.58 3.65
N ILE A 170 -4.76 1.56 3.28
CA ILE A 170 -4.32 1.33 1.89
C ILE A 170 -5.53 1.26 0.94
N ILE A 171 -6.58 0.50 1.30
CA ILE A 171 -7.81 0.42 0.49
C ILE A 171 -8.46 1.80 0.34
N SER A 172 -8.55 2.55 1.43
CA SER A 172 -9.22 3.85 1.46
C SER A 172 -8.50 4.87 0.59
N VAL A 173 -7.17 4.95 0.69
CA VAL A 173 -6.36 5.87 -0.13
C VAL A 173 -6.44 5.50 -1.60
N ARG A 174 -6.30 4.21 -1.94
CA ARG A 174 -6.45 3.76 -3.34
C ARG A 174 -7.81 4.13 -3.91
N ASN A 175 -8.89 3.96 -3.15
CA ASN A 175 -10.24 4.29 -3.62
C ASN A 175 -10.40 5.79 -3.84
N GLU A 176 -9.87 6.64 -2.97
CA GLU A 176 -9.93 8.09 -3.12
C GLU A 176 -9.18 8.58 -4.36
N GLU A 177 -7.97 8.07 -4.58
CA GLU A 177 -7.15 8.44 -5.74
C GLU A 177 -7.68 7.88 -7.07
N SER A 178 -8.32 6.70 -7.05
CA SER A 178 -8.92 6.10 -8.26
C SER A 178 -10.04 6.98 -8.84
N HIS A 179 -10.72 7.73 -8.00
CA HIS A 179 -11.79 8.62 -8.46
C HIS A 179 -11.27 9.93 -9.08
N ARG A 180 -9.95 10.18 -9.07
CA ARG A 180 -9.26 11.32 -9.72
C ARG A 180 -9.99 12.67 -9.66
N SER A 181 -10.95 12.79 -8.75
CA SER A 181 -11.59 14.08 -8.45
C SER A 181 -10.76 14.72 -7.36
N PRO A 182 -9.91 15.72 -7.69
CA PRO A 182 -9.17 16.42 -6.66
C PRO A 182 -10.19 16.97 -5.65
N GLY A 183 -10.22 16.37 -4.46
CA GLY A 183 -11.02 16.87 -3.37
C GLY A 183 -12.43 16.31 -3.25
N SER A 184 -12.74 15.08 -3.72
CA SER A 184 -14.08 14.52 -3.55
C SER A 184 -14.54 14.53 -2.08
N LEU A 185 -13.68 14.06 -1.16
CA LEU A 185 -13.94 14.10 0.28
C LEU A 185 -13.96 15.54 0.82
N MET A 186 -12.99 16.38 0.43
CA MET A 186 -12.95 17.78 0.84
C MET A 186 -14.10 18.59 0.25
N ALA A 187 -14.47 18.32 -1.00
CA ALA A 187 -15.62 18.95 -1.63
C ALA A 187 -16.92 18.50 -0.98
N GLU A 188 -17.05 17.24 -0.60
CA GLU A 188 -18.20 16.73 0.14
C GLU A 188 -18.30 17.35 1.53
N ILE A 189 -17.20 17.42 2.28
CA ILE A 189 -17.14 18.09 3.59
C ILE A 189 -17.56 19.55 3.42
N SER A 190 -16.94 20.30 2.50
CA SER A 190 -17.23 21.73 2.27
C SER A 190 -18.69 21.97 1.85
N LYS A 191 -19.25 21.08 1.01
CA LYS A 191 -20.65 21.15 0.60
C LYS A 191 -21.59 21.00 1.79
N LYS A 192 -21.31 20.00 2.67
CA LYS A 192 -22.13 19.75 3.86
C LYS A 192 -21.97 20.84 4.92
N GLU A 193 -20.79 21.41 5.05
CA GLU A 193 -20.55 22.56 5.93
C GLU A 193 -21.37 23.78 5.48
N LYS A 194 -21.40 24.07 4.17
CA LYS A 194 -22.25 25.13 3.63
C LYS A 194 -23.73 24.88 3.86
N GLU A 195 -24.21 23.65 3.60
CA GLU A 195 -25.59 23.25 3.86
C GLU A 195 -25.96 23.45 5.34
N LEU A 196 -25.05 23.08 6.24
CA LEU A 196 -25.22 23.25 7.68
C LEU A 196 -25.30 24.74 8.09
N GLU A 197 -24.42 25.59 7.52
CA GLU A 197 -24.43 27.03 7.78
C GLU A 197 -25.72 27.70 7.26
N GLU A 198 -26.17 27.34 6.06
CA GLU A 198 -27.43 27.84 5.50
C GLU A 198 -28.64 27.49 6.37
N LEU A 199 -28.70 26.25 6.87
CA LEU A 199 -29.77 25.83 7.80
C LEU A 199 -29.71 26.58 9.14
N LYS A 200 -28.51 26.83 9.66
CA LYS A 200 -28.33 27.60 10.91
C LYS A 200 -28.71 29.07 10.72
N MET A 201 -28.37 29.68 9.57
CA MET A 201 -28.75 31.08 9.27
C MET A 201 -30.25 31.27 9.10
N LYS A 202 -30.99 30.26 8.61
CA LYS A 202 -32.44 30.27 8.48
C LYS A 202 -33.18 30.18 9.82
N LYS A 203 -32.47 30.07 10.96
CA LYS A 203 -33.02 29.85 12.30
C LYS A 203 -34.06 28.73 12.28
N ALA A 204 -33.54 27.49 12.14
CA ALA A 204 -34.35 26.27 12.08
C ALA A 204 -35.56 26.34 13.05
N SER A 205 -36.74 26.44 12.48
CA SER A 205 -37.98 26.66 13.23
C SER A 205 -38.79 25.37 13.43
N SER A 206 -38.54 24.37 12.55
CA SER A 206 -39.23 23.07 12.64
C SER A 206 -38.36 21.99 13.32
N SER A 207 -39.02 20.95 13.85
CA SER A 207 -38.35 19.78 14.42
C SER A 207 -37.46 19.12 13.38
N ASP A 208 -37.97 18.96 12.15
CA ASP A 208 -37.28 18.29 11.04
C ASP A 208 -35.98 19.01 10.63
N GLU A 209 -35.98 20.36 10.69
CA GLU A 209 -34.76 21.16 10.41
C GLU A 209 -33.70 20.98 11.51
N LYS A 210 -34.14 20.86 12.78
CA LYS A 210 -33.23 20.58 13.90
C LYS A 210 -32.62 19.19 13.79
N ASP A 211 -33.41 18.18 13.45
CA ASP A 211 -32.94 16.82 13.24
C ASP A 211 -31.95 16.74 12.05
N ARG A 212 -32.23 17.50 10.98
CA ARG A 212 -31.32 17.62 9.83
C ARG A 212 -29.99 18.27 10.21
N ILE A 213 -29.98 19.27 11.06
CA ILE A 213 -28.75 19.90 11.58
C ILE A 213 -27.91 18.87 12.35
N VAL A 214 -28.53 18.08 13.23
CA VAL A 214 -27.83 17.03 14.00
C VAL A 214 -27.24 15.96 13.05
N GLU A 215 -28.04 15.50 12.09
CA GLU A 215 -27.59 14.53 11.08
C GLU A 215 -26.37 15.05 10.27
N LEU A 216 -26.42 16.29 9.79
CA LEU A 216 -25.32 16.92 9.07
C LEU A 216 -24.06 17.05 9.92
N GLN A 217 -24.20 17.47 11.18
CA GLN A 217 -23.07 17.57 12.11
C GLN A 217 -22.41 16.22 12.36
N GLN A 218 -23.20 15.17 12.58
CA GLN A 218 -22.68 13.80 12.73
C GLN A 218 -21.96 13.32 11.47
N LYS A 219 -22.54 13.61 10.29
CA LYS A 219 -21.96 13.21 9.01
C LYS A 219 -20.66 13.96 8.69
N ILE A 220 -20.60 15.27 8.95
CA ILE A 220 -19.38 16.07 8.82
C ILE A 220 -18.29 15.56 9.78
N SER A 221 -18.65 15.29 11.04
CA SER A 221 -17.71 14.73 12.02
C SER A 221 -17.16 13.38 11.57
N SER A 222 -18.02 12.49 11.06
CA SER A 222 -17.64 11.19 10.51
C SER A 222 -16.70 11.34 9.32
N LEU A 223 -16.97 12.23 8.36
CA LEU A 223 -16.12 12.49 7.19
C LEU A 223 -14.77 13.11 7.59
N LYS A 224 -14.75 14.04 8.55
CA LYS A 224 -13.51 14.61 9.10
C LYS A 224 -12.66 13.59 9.84
N ASN A 225 -13.29 12.70 10.59
CA ASN A 225 -12.61 11.58 11.22
C ASN A 225 -12.05 10.62 10.15
N PHE A 226 -12.84 10.29 9.13
CA PHE A 226 -12.39 9.47 8.01
C PHE A 226 -11.17 10.11 7.30
N LYS A 227 -11.18 11.44 7.11
CA LYS A 227 -10.01 12.16 6.55
C LYS A 227 -8.74 11.96 7.38
N LYS A 228 -8.84 11.95 8.71
CA LYS A 228 -7.68 11.66 9.58
C LYS A 228 -7.11 10.25 9.39
N TRP A 229 -7.95 9.33 8.89
CA TRP A 229 -7.55 7.97 8.58
C TRP A 229 -6.88 7.83 7.20
N LEU A 230 -7.01 8.85 6.35
CA LEU A 230 -6.35 8.96 5.05
C LEU A 230 -4.99 9.64 5.15
N ASP A 231 -4.46 9.84 6.36
CA ASP A 231 -3.09 10.31 6.52
C ASP A 231 -2.15 9.34 5.79
N PRO A 232 -1.26 9.87 4.94
CA PRO A 232 -0.36 9.03 4.16
C PRO A 232 0.48 8.16 5.09
N LEU A 233 0.42 6.84 4.91
CA LEU A 233 1.31 5.93 5.60
C LEU A 233 2.70 6.02 4.98
N PRO A 234 3.77 6.01 5.78
CA PRO A 234 5.12 5.84 5.27
C PRO A 234 5.24 4.54 4.46
N PHE A 235 6.11 4.53 3.47
CA PHE A 235 6.37 3.34 2.66
C PHE A 235 6.67 2.10 3.52
N GLU A 236 7.45 2.29 4.58
CA GLU A 236 7.87 1.23 5.50
C GLU A 236 6.66 0.58 6.21
N GLU A 237 5.67 1.37 6.61
CA GLU A 237 4.44 0.87 7.24
C GLU A 237 3.59 0.10 6.23
N VAL A 238 3.44 0.62 5.01
CA VAL A 238 2.71 -0.08 3.93
C VAL A 238 3.40 -1.40 3.59
N SER A 239 4.72 -1.40 3.44
CA SER A 239 5.49 -2.61 3.15
C SER A 239 5.40 -3.62 4.29
N ALA A 240 5.45 -3.15 5.55
CA ALA A 240 5.29 -4.01 6.74
C ALA A 240 3.90 -4.64 6.80
N ALA A 241 2.84 -3.88 6.48
CA ALA A 241 1.47 -4.39 6.46
C ALA A 241 1.29 -5.53 5.42
N ILE A 242 1.84 -5.36 4.21
CA ILE A 242 1.80 -6.40 3.17
C ILE A 242 2.59 -7.64 3.59
N LYS A 243 3.79 -7.47 4.16
CA LYS A 243 4.61 -8.59 4.65
C LYS A 243 3.90 -9.35 5.77
N GLN A 244 3.32 -8.63 6.73
CA GLN A 244 2.56 -9.24 7.83
C GLN A 244 1.35 -10.03 7.30
N LEU A 245 0.62 -9.49 6.34
CA LEU A 245 -0.49 -10.18 5.68
C LEU A 245 0.00 -11.46 5.00
N SER A 246 1.07 -11.38 4.21
CA SER A 246 1.67 -12.52 3.50
C SER A 246 2.09 -13.63 4.47
N GLN A 247 2.83 -13.28 5.52
CA GLN A 247 3.27 -14.23 6.54
C GLN A 247 2.09 -14.91 7.24
N LYS A 248 1.04 -14.14 7.57
CA LYS A 248 -0.12 -14.70 8.25
C LYS A 248 -0.92 -15.65 7.37
N ILE A 249 -1.05 -15.33 6.09
CA ILE A 249 -1.67 -16.23 5.10
C ILE A 249 -0.85 -17.51 4.97
N GLN A 250 0.47 -17.40 4.85
CA GLN A 250 1.37 -18.55 4.80
C GLN A 250 1.20 -19.47 6.03
N GLU A 251 1.19 -18.90 7.24
CA GLU A 251 0.94 -19.66 8.47
C GLU A 251 -0.38 -20.43 8.41
N GLN A 252 -1.46 -19.79 7.94
CA GLN A 252 -2.79 -20.41 7.90
C GLN A 252 -2.94 -21.48 6.82
N LEU A 253 -2.20 -21.38 5.71
CA LEU A 253 -2.26 -22.37 4.63
C LEU A 253 -1.30 -23.54 4.84
N THR A 254 -0.35 -23.45 5.78
CA THR A 254 0.64 -24.49 6.04
C THR A 254 0.19 -25.46 7.14
N TYR A 255 -0.84 -25.12 7.91
CA TYR A 255 -1.48 -25.96 8.93
C TYR A 255 -2.74 -26.62 8.40
#